data_44d6ef849caeb302e22bcbfeb9823f35
#
_entry.id   44d6ef849caeb302e22bcbfeb9823f35
#
_cell.length_a   1.000
_cell.length_b   1.000
_cell.length_c   1.000
_cell.angle_alpha   90.00
_cell.angle_beta   90.00
_cell.angle_gamma   90.00
#
_symmetry.space_group_name_H-M   'P 1'
#
loop_
_entity.id
_entity.type
_entity.pdbx_description
1 polymer ?
#
loop_
_entity_poly.entity_id
_entity_poly.type
_entity_poly.pdbx_seq_one_letter_code
_entity_poly.pdbx_strand_id
1 'polypeptide(L)' 'MDAGVDAGGQGFRGFTISYNVRSVQEVDDLIAVLKSRGVHVVKEPQKVFWGGYSSYIGDPDGNLWEIAYNPYLKQE' A
#
# COMPACT_ATOMS: atom_id res chain seq x y z
N MET A 1 12.95 4.62 2.37
CA MET A 1 12.13 3.47 2.36
C MET A 1 11.76 3.07 0.94
N ASP A 2 11.71 1.87 0.77
CA ASP A 2 11.60 1.38 -0.54
C ASP A 2 10.37 0.50 -0.63
N ALA A 3 9.51 0.83 -1.48
CA ALA A 3 8.26 0.12 -1.64
C ALA A 3 8.39 -1.05 -2.61
N GLY A 4 9.59 -1.46 -2.94
CA GLY A 4 9.78 -2.42 -4.00
C GLY A 4 9.60 -1.78 -5.36
N VAL A 5 9.47 -0.49 -5.38
CA VAL A 5 9.30 0.30 -6.58
C VAL A 5 10.24 1.49 -6.43
N ASP A 6 10.95 1.80 -7.47
CA ASP A 6 11.82 2.96 -7.45
C ASP A 6 10.98 4.20 -7.65
N ALA A 7 10.52 4.75 -6.57
CA ALA A 7 9.62 5.90 -6.63
C ALA A 7 10.30 7.14 -7.17
N GLY A 8 11.61 7.17 -7.14
CA GLY A 8 12.32 8.35 -7.61
C GLY A 8 12.52 8.37 -9.09
N GLY A 9 12.35 7.25 -9.77
CA GLY A 9 12.76 7.23 -11.12
C GLY A 9 11.76 6.74 -12.13
N GLN A 10 10.78 6.03 -11.71
CA GLN A 10 10.06 5.24 -12.70
C GLN A 10 8.57 5.35 -12.61
N GLY A 11 8.04 6.42 -12.95
CA GLY A 11 6.62 6.49 -13.09
C GLY A 11 5.89 7.12 -11.93
N PHE A 12 6.54 7.30 -10.81
CA PHE A 12 5.92 7.99 -9.70
C PHE A 12 6.62 9.30 -9.49
N ARG A 13 5.89 10.37 -9.60
CA ARG A 13 6.44 11.70 -9.53
C ARG A 13 6.11 12.40 -8.26
N GLY A 14 5.20 11.89 -7.52
CA GLY A 14 4.82 12.47 -6.26
C GLY A 14 5.58 11.82 -5.13
N PHE A 15 4.87 11.45 -4.11
CA PHE A 15 5.48 10.90 -2.93
C PHE A 15 4.66 9.69 -2.50
N THR A 16 5.21 8.95 -1.56
CA THR A 16 4.52 7.80 -1.01
C THR A 16 3.68 8.24 0.18
N ILE A 17 2.44 7.86 0.16
CA ILE A 17 1.51 8.16 1.25
C ILE A 17 1.15 6.84 1.90
N SER A 18 1.29 6.77 3.22
CA SER A 18 0.99 5.54 3.94
C SER A 18 -0.35 5.64 4.64
N TYR A 19 -1.12 4.58 4.56
CA TYR A 19 -2.39 4.49 5.24
C TYR A 19 -2.39 3.21 6.06
N ASN A 20 -2.46 3.35 7.38
CA ASN A 20 -2.39 2.20 8.27
C ASN A 20 -3.77 1.72 8.62
N VAL A 21 -3.98 0.42 8.50
CA VAL A 21 -5.23 -0.21 8.86
C VAL A 21 -5.00 -1.12 10.06
N ARG A 22 -6.06 -1.70 10.57
CA ARG A 22 -6.02 -2.39 11.86
C ARG A 22 -5.85 -3.90 11.77
N SER A 23 -5.90 -4.46 10.59
CA SER A 23 -5.79 -5.89 10.46
C SER A 23 -5.39 -6.27 9.05
N VAL A 24 -4.91 -7.49 8.91
CA VAL A 24 -4.62 -8.07 7.61
C VAL A 24 -5.89 -8.10 6.76
N GLN A 25 -7.00 -8.43 7.38
CA GLN A 25 -8.28 -8.49 6.66
C GLN A 25 -8.64 -7.14 6.08
N GLU A 26 -8.39 -6.07 6.82
CA GLU A 26 -8.68 -4.74 6.30
C GLU A 26 -7.85 -4.40 5.08
N VAL A 27 -6.59 -4.83 5.04
CA VAL A 27 -5.78 -4.61 3.85
C VAL A 27 -6.43 -5.30 2.66
N ASP A 28 -6.77 -6.57 2.82
CA ASP A 28 -7.34 -7.34 1.73
C ASP A 28 -8.67 -6.76 1.27
N ASP A 29 -9.52 -6.39 2.21
CA ASP A 29 -10.84 -5.85 1.87
C ASP A 29 -10.72 -4.53 1.14
N LEU A 30 -9.87 -3.65 1.61
CA LEU A 30 -9.70 -2.36 0.99
C LEU A 30 -9.14 -2.49 -0.41
N ILE A 31 -8.15 -3.33 -0.59
CA ILE A 31 -7.56 -3.52 -1.90
C ILE A 31 -8.58 -4.13 -2.86
N ALA A 32 -9.40 -5.06 -2.39
CA ALA A 32 -10.44 -5.65 -3.23
C ALA A 32 -11.42 -4.59 -3.73
N VAL A 33 -11.84 -3.70 -2.84
CA VAL A 33 -12.74 -2.61 -3.21
C VAL A 33 -12.08 -1.69 -4.23
N LEU A 34 -10.85 -1.31 -3.98
CA LEU A 34 -10.14 -0.40 -4.88
C LEU A 34 -9.93 -1.02 -6.26
N LYS A 35 -9.60 -2.29 -6.29
CA LYS A 35 -9.48 -3.01 -7.56
C LYS A 35 -10.77 -2.99 -8.33
N SER A 36 -11.87 -3.22 -7.63
CA SER A 36 -13.18 -3.26 -8.29
C SER A 36 -13.56 -1.91 -8.87
N ARG A 37 -12.90 -0.85 -8.41
CA ARG A 37 -13.14 0.50 -8.92
C ARG A 37 -12.11 0.94 -9.93
N GLY A 38 -11.27 0.02 -10.37
CA GLY A 38 -10.31 0.33 -11.42
C GLY A 38 -9.00 0.94 -10.95
N VAL A 39 -8.74 0.90 -9.66
CA VAL A 39 -7.47 1.42 -9.14
C VAL A 39 -6.35 0.46 -9.50
N HIS A 40 -5.23 1.02 -9.91
CA HIS A 40 -4.07 0.22 -10.29
C HIS A 40 -3.34 -0.29 -9.06
N VAL A 41 -3.26 -1.60 -8.92
CA VAL A 41 -2.53 -2.22 -7.81
C VAL A 41 -1.10 -2.48 -8.28
N VAL A 42 -0.17 -1.75 -7.68
CA VAL A 42 1.23 -1.85 -8.02
C VAL A 42 1.85 -3.12 -7.42
N LYS A 43 1.44 -3.42 -6.20
CA LYS A 43 1.94 -4.60 -5.51
C LYS A 43 0.82 -5.18 -4.68
N GLU A 44 0.49 -6.44 -4.95
CA GLU A 44 -0.60 -7.11 -4.26
C GLU A 44 -0.29 -7.27 -2.77
N PRO A 45 -1.34 -7.41 -1.93
CA PRO A 45 -1.13 -7.59 -0.49
C PRO A 45 -0.24 -8.79 -0.21
N GLN A 46 0.73 -8.59 0.67
CA GLN A 46 1.64 -9.67 1.04
C GLN A 46 2.30 -9.38 2.38
N LYS A 47 2.77 -10.43 2.99
CA LYS A 47 3.54 -10.30 4.22
C LYS A 47 4.87 -9.65 3.92
N VAL A 48 5.33 -8.84 4.86
CA VAL A 48 6.65 -8.25 4.75
C VAL A 48 7.53 -8.83 5.85
N PHE A 49 8.85 -8.75 5.63
CA PHE A 49 9.79 -9.50 6.46
C PHE A 49 9.77 -9.09 7.94
N TRP A 50 9.37 -7.86 8.24
CA TRP A 50 9.34 -7.39 9.63
C TRP A 50 8.03 -7.72 10.34
N GLY A 51 7.17 -8.51 9.72
CA GLY A 51 5.95 -9.00 10.37
C GLY A 51 4.68 -8.29 9.99
N GLY A 52 4.76 -7.28 9.16
CA GLY A 52 3.57 -6.57 8.71
C GLY A 52 2.96 -7.17 7.47
N TYR A 53 1.99 -6.46 6.92
CA TYR A 53 1.27 -6.90 5.74
C TYR A 53 0.87 -5.66 4.97
N SER A 54 1.23 -5.59 3.71
CA SER A 54 0.99 -4.35 2.96
C SER A 54 0.75 -4.58 1.49
N SER A 55 0.19 -3.57 0.88
CA SER A 55 -0.04 -3.50 -0.56
C SER A 55 0.29 -2.09 -1.02
N TYR A 56 0.54 -1.94 -2.30
CA TYR A 56 0.80 -0.62 -2.89
C TYR A 56 -0.11 -0.40 -4.07
N ILE A 57 -0.67 0.79 -4.14
CA ILE A 57 -1.50 1.22 -5.26
C ILE A 57 -0.98 2.52 -5.81
N GLY A 58 -1.28 2.78 -7.08
CA GLY A 58 -0.92 4.02 -7.72
C GLY A 58 -2.16 4.81 -8.07
N ASP A 59 -2.13 6.12 -7.81
CA ASP A 59 -3.26 6.95 -8.20
C ASP A 59 -3.00 7.59 -9.56
N PRO A 60 -4.03 8.20 -10.16
CA PRO A 60 -3.89 8.77 -11.50
C PRO A 60 -2.88 9.91 -11.58
N ASP A 61 -2.58 10.52 -10.45
CA ASP A 61 -1.66 11.66 -10.42
C ASP A 61 -0.21 11.23 -10.25
N GLY A 62 0.03 9.93 -10.15
CA GLY A 62 1.40 9.44 -10.05
C GLY A 62 1.88 9.29 -8.63
N ASN A 63 1.01 9.35 -7.65
CA ASN A 63 1.38 9.11 -6.27
C ASN A 63 1.28 7.64 -5.93
N LEU A 64 2.15 7.20 -5.06
CA LEU A 64 2.16 5.83 -4.60
C LEU A 64 1.55 5.79 -3.19
N TRP A 65 0.60 4.90 -3.00
CA TRP A 65 -0.06 4.71 -1.71
C TRP A 65 0.27 3.36 -1.15
N GLU A 66 0.69 3.35 0.10
CA GLU A 66 0.90 2.11 0.83
C GLU A 66 -0.27 1.88 1.77
N ILE A 67 -0.90 0.73 1.63
CA ILE A 67 -1.97 0.30 2.55
C ILE A 67 -1.34 -0.78 3.41
N ALA A 68 -1.21 -0.53 4.68
CA ALA A 68 -0.39 -1.41 5.51
C ALA A 68 -1.02 -1.71 6.87
N TYR A 69 -0.79 -2.93 7.32
CA TYR A 69 -1.05 -3.33 8.68
C TYR A 69 0.28 -3.56 9.37
N ASN A 70 0.49 -2.88 10.48
CA ASN A 70 1.69 -3.03 11.27
C ASN A 70 1.29 -3.50 12.66
N PRO A 71 1.57 -4.75 13.03
CA PRO A 71 1.12 -5.27 14.32
C PRO A 71 1.83 -4.62 15.51
N TYR A 72 2.89 -3.89 15.24
CA TYR A 72 3.65 -3.23 16.30
C TYR A 72 3.22 -1.80 16.55
N LEU A 73 2.35 -1.26 15.71
CA LEU A 73 1.83 0.08 15.93
C LEU A 73 0.65 0.04 16.88
N LYS A 74 0.61 1.00 17.79
CA LYS A 74 -0.56 1.17 18.59
C LYS A 74 -1.65 1.81 17.78
N GLN A 75 -2.78 1.14 17.69
CA GLN A 75 -3.92 1.66 16.94
C GLN A 75 -4.85 2.32 17.93
N GLU A 76 -4.90 3.60 17.92
CA GLU A 76 -5.72 4.33 18.87
C GLU A 76 -7.12 4.59 18.37
#